data_c4269001ca1cb4bc89efd7851adb091c
#
_entry.id   c4269001ca1cb4bc89efd7851adb091c
#
_cell.length_a   1.000
_cell.length_b   1.000
_cell.length_c   1.000
_cell.angle_alpha   90.00
_cell.angle_beta   90.00
_cell.angle_gamma   90.00
#
_symmetry.space_group_name_H-M   'P 1'
#
loop_
_entity.id
_entity.type
_entity.pdbx_description
1 polymer ?
#
loop_
_entity_poly.entity_id
_entity_poly.type
_entity_poly.pdbx_seq_one_letter_code
_entity_poly.pdbx_strand_id
1 'polypeptide(L)'
;IGGTFPIGEVFTEGKDFSKMNGSFMVYAYAGEQFSVDMHKPFRVDVKEGLIVGWQEDAPESFAKIVNTIKEYERPLIREIGFGMNRAITRERYLQDITAFERILGMHFSLGEKHSVYKKEGITTHKTKFHVDLFPLVDRVFADGVLIFENGQYLV
;
A
#
# COMPACT_ATOMS: atom_id res chain seq x y z
N ILE A 1 13.40 4.78 6.54
CA ILE A 1 12.99 5.36 5.26
C ILE A 1 13.91 4.79 4.20
N GLY A 2 13.34 4.26 3.14
CA GLY A 2 14.00 3.80 1.94
C GLY A 2 13.48 4.54 0.70
N GLY A 3 14.10 4.31 -0.43
CA GLY A 3 13.65 4.87 -1.69
C GLY A 3 14.43 4.34 -2.89
N THR A 4 13.83 4.43 -4.07
CA THR A 4 14.40 4.01 -5.35
C THR A 4 14.51 5.22 -6.28
N PHE A 5 15.74 5.65 -6.56
CA PHE A 5 16.02 6.76 -7.45
C PHE A 5 16.91 6.32 -8.61
N PRO A 6 16.71 6.86 -9.82
CA PRO A 6 15.75 7.92 -10.23
C PRO A 6 14.35 7.42 -10.56
N ILE A 7 14.02 6.16 -10.29
CA ILE A 7 12.75 5.53 -10.72
C ILE A 7 11.55 6.16 -10.04
N GLY A 8 11.70 6.64 -8.80
CA GLY A 8 10.77 7.53 -8.15
C GLY A 8 9.82 6.86 -7.16
N GLU A 9 10.37 6.37 -6.07
CA GLU A 9 9.62 5.90 -4.91
C GLU A 9 10.34 6.25 -3.62
N VAL A 10 9.58 6.61 -2.59
CA VAL A 10 10.03 6.70 -1.20
C VAL A 10 9.08 5.88 -0.34
N PHE A 11 9.61 5.05 0.53
CA PHE A 11 8.80 4.21 1.41
C PHE A 11 9.28 4.24 2.85
N THR A 12 8.36 3.96 3.75
CA THR A 12 8.60 3.90 5.20
C THR A 12 7.70 2.86 5.86
N GLU A 13 8.02 2.52 7.08
CA GLU A 13 7.20 1.66 7.93
C GLU A 13 6.70 2.47 9.14
N GLY A 14 5.45 2.28 9.54
CA GLY A 14 4.90 2.89 10.75
C GLY A 14 5.72 2.53 12.00
N LYS A 15 6.02 3.49 12.88
CA LYS A 15 6.70 3.21 14.16
C LYS A 15 5.83 2.38 15.10
N ASP A 16 4.53 2.62 15.07
CA ASP A 16 3.53 2.00 15.94
C ASP A 16 2.28 1.69 15.12
N PHE A 17 2.09 0.43 14.77
CA PHE A 17 0.97 -0.03 13.96
C PHE A 17 -0.38 0.11 14.68
N SER A 18 -0.41 0.13 16.03
CA SER A 18 -1.65 0.29 16.80
C SER A 18 -2.33 1.64 16.52
N LYS A 19 -1.57 2.61 16.02
CA LYS A 19 -2.06 3.95 15.64
C LYS A 19 -2.60 4.04 14.23
N MET A 20 -2.42 3.01 13.41
CA MET A 20 -2.92 2.99 12.04
C MET A 20 -4.36 2.52 12.02
N ASN A 21 -5.29 3.45 11.96
CA ASN A 21 -6.73 3.20 12.03
C ASN A 21 -7.48 4.05 11.00
N GLY A 22 -8.56 3.51 10.45
CA GLY A 22 -9.43 4.22 9.52
C GLY A 22 -9.89 3.36 8.37
N SER A 23 -10.25 4.00 7.27
CA SER A 23 -10.63 3.33 6.03
C SER A 23 -10.11 4.09 4.83
N PHE A 24 -9.91 3.40 3.72
CA PHE A 24 -9.51 4.00 2.45
C PHE A 24 -10.15 3.29 1.26
N MET A 25 -10.25 4.01 0.14
CA MET A 25 -10.79 3.48 -1.10
C MET A 25 -9.65 2.94 -1.95
N VAL A 26 -9.62 1.63 -2.20
CA VAL A 26 -8.65 0.97 -3.07
C VAL A 26 -9.16 0.97 -4.50
N TYR A 27 -8.36 1.39 -5.47
CA TYR A 27 -8.69 1.35 -6.90
C TYR A 27 -7.83 0.36 -7.70
N ALA A 28 -6.69 -0.05 -7.13
CA ALA A 28 -5.82 -1.07 -7.72
C ALA A 28 -5.06 -1.81 -6.62
N TYR A 29 -4.61 -3.02 -6.91
CA TYR A 29 -3.77 -3.82 -6.01
C TYR A 29 -2.91 -4.79 -6.81
N ALA A 30 -1.89 -5.35 -6.14
CA ALA A 30 -1.06 -6.40 -6.70
C ALA A 30 -1.88 -7.68 -6.85
N GLY A 31 -2.10 -8.08 -8.09
CA GLY A 31 -2.77 -9.31 -8.48
C GLY A 31 -1.83 -10.51 -8.60
N GLU A 32 -2.32 -11.57 -9.22
CA GLU A 32 -1.52 -12.75 -9.52
C GLU A 32 -0.39 -12.40 -10.51
N GLN A 33 0.75 -13.11 -10.41
CA GLN A 33 1.91 -12.95 -11.30
C GLN A 33 2.49 -11.53 -11.34
N PHE A 34 2.43 -10.80 -10.23
CA PHE A 34 2.92 -9.42 -10.14
C PHE A 34 2.22 -8.45 -11.11
N SER A 35 1.00 -8.75 -11.51
CA SER A 35 0.17 -7.87 -12.32
C SER A 35 -0.49 -6.77 -11.50
N VAL A 36 -0.98 -5.74 -12.18
CA VAL A 36 -1.82 -4.69 -11.61
C VAL A 36 -3.29 -5.05 -11.84
N ASP A 37 -4.02 -5.32 -10.77
CA ASP A 37 -5.48 -5.48 -10.83
C ASP A 37 -6.17 -4.14 -10.57
N MET A 38 -6.73 -3.54 -11.62
CA MET A 38 -7.41 -2.24 -11.57
C MET A 38 -8.92 -2.44 -11.47
N HIS A 39 -9.57 -1.77 -10.51
CA HIS A 39 -11.00 -1.94 -10.25
C HIS A 39 -11.72 -0.61 -10.00
N LYS A 40 -13.07 -0.67 -10.02
CA LYS A 40 -13.89 0.37 -9.40
C LYS A 40 -13.48 0.48 -7.92
N PRO A 41 -13.26 1.70 -7.41
CA PRO A 41 -12.83 1.87 -6.02
C PRO A 41 -13.79 1.25 -5.02
N PHE A 42 -13.26 0.51 -4.06
CA PHE A 42 -13.99 -0.11 -2.96
C PHE A 42 -13.32 0.20 -1.62
N ARG A 43 -14.12 0.24 -0.56
CA ARG A 43 -13.62 0.57 0.79
C ARG A 43 -12.93 -0.63 1.43
N VAL A 44 -11.81 -0.34 2.11
CA VAL A 44 -11.09 -1.25 3.00
C VAL A 44 -10.99 -0.61 4.37
N ASP A 45 -11.30 -1.36 5.43
CA ASP A 45 -11.29 -0.92 6.81
C ASP A 45 -10.04 -1.46 7.53
N VAL A 46 -9.36 -0.56 8.26
CA VAL A 46 -8.11 -0.86 8.98
C VAL A 46 -8.27 -0.54 10.46
N LYS A 47 -7.82 -1.46 11.30
CA LYS A 47 -7.73 -1.27 12.74
C LYS A 47 -6.37 -1.79 13.23
N GLU A 48 -5.64 -0.93 13.93
CA GLU A 48 -4.32 -1.25 14.47
C GLU A 48 -3.36 -1.83 13.40
N GLY A 49 -3.41 -1.25 12.19
CA GLY A 49 -2.63 -1.66 11.04
C GLY A 49 -3.14 -2.90 10.32
N LEU A 50 -4.16 -3.58 10.82
CA LEU A 50 -4.71 -4.80 10.22
C LEU A 50 -5.91 -4.48 9.33
N ILE A 51 -5.98 -5.13 8.17
CA ILE A 51 -7.23 -5.16 7.42
C ILE A 51 -8.24 -5.99 8.20
N VAL A 52 -9.33 -5.34 8.63
CA VAL A 52 -10.40 -5.96 9.43
C VAL A 52 -11.67 -6.18 8.63
N GLY A 53 -11.84 -5.50 7.51
CA GLY A 53 -13.00 -5.62 6.64
C GLY A 53 -12.85 -4.89 5.31
N TRP A 54 -13.78 -5.13 4.42
CA TRP A 54 -13.92 -4.42 3.15
C TRP A 54 -15.38 -4.38 2.71
N GLN A 55 -15.67 -3.53 1.75
CA GLN A 55 -17.01 -3.36 1.18
C GLN A 55 -17.49 -4.67 0.50
N GLU A 56 -18.79 -4.97 0.59
CA GLU A 56 -19.37 -6.22 0.13
C GLU A 56 -19.18 -6.48 -1.38
N ASP A 57 -19.18 -5.41 -2.18
CA ASP A 57 -18.95 -5.47 -3.63
C ASP A 57 -17.46 -5.36 -4.02
N ALA A 58 -16.54 -5.54 -3.08
CA ALA A 58 -15.11 -5.64 -3.38
C ALA A 58 -14.84 -6.85 -4.30
N PRO A 59 -13.82 -6.78 -5.17
CA PRO A 59 -13.48 -7.89 -6.07
C PRO A 59 -13.21 -9.18 -5.31
N GLU A 60 -13.72 -10.29 -5.84
CA GLU A 60 -13.51 -11.61 -5.25
C GLU A 60 -12.01 -11.96 -5.17
N SER A 61 -11.23 -11.54 -6.19
CA SER A 61 -9.76 -11.70 -6.21
C SER A 61 -9.09 -10.99 -5.02
N PHE A 62 -9.54 -9.78 -4.65
CA PHE A 62 -9.04 -9.08 -3.47
C PHE A 62 -9.36 -9.85 -2.18
N ALA A 63 -10.62 -10.28 -2.03
CA ALA A 63 -11.04 -11.07 -0.87
C ALA A 63 -10.23 -12.37 -0.75
N LYS A 64 -9.99 -13.07 -1.87
CA LYS A 64 -9.16 -14.28 -1.94
C LYS A 64 -7.72 -13.99 -1.47
N ILE A 65 -7.10 -12.91 -1.94
CA ILE A 65 -5.73 -12.52 -1.53
C ILE A 65 -5.66 -12.31 -0.02
N VAL A 66 -6.54 -11.46 0.54
CA VAL A 66 -6.53 -11.16 1.98
C VAL A 66 -6.83 -12.41 2.82
N ASN A 67 -7.76 -13.26 2.39
CA ASN A 67 -8.08 -14.50 3.09
C ASN A 67 -6.91 -15.50 3.03
N THR A 68 -6.23 -15.59 1.87
CA THR A 68 -5.02 -16.42 1.75
C THR A 68 -3.93 -15.92 2.70
N ILE A 69 -3.72 -14.60 2.81
CA ILE A 69 -2.77 -14.04 3.78
C ILE A 69 -3.15 -14.46 5.20
N LYS A 70 -4.44 -14.38 5.58
CA LYS A 70 -4.93 -14.74 6.92
C LYS A 70 -4.68 -16.20 7.31
N GLU A 71 -4.54 -17.10 6.36
CA GLU A 71 -4.20 -18.52 6.63
C GLU A 71 -2.77 -18.69 7.15
N TYR A 72 -1.87 -17.78 6.83
CA TYR A 72 -0.44 -17.88 7.16
C TYR A 72 0.04 -16.82 8.13
N GLU A 73 -0.55 -15.62 8.08
CA GLU A 73 -0.13 -14.47 8.87
C GLU A 73 -1.25 -13.44 9.03
N ARG A 74 -1.01 -12.42 9.83
CA ARG A 74 -1.94 -11.31 9.99
C ARG A 74 -1.87 -10.39 8.76
N PRO A 75 -3.00 -9.92 8.18
CA PRO A 75 -3.01 -8.98 7.06
C PRO A 75 -2.63 -7.57 7.53
N LEU A 76 -1.38 -7.41 7.93
CA LEU A 76 -0.82 -6.18 8.49
C LEU A 76 -0.26 -5.30 7.37
N ILE A 77 -0.64 -4.03 7.37
CA ILE A 77 -0.03 -3.01 6.53
C ILE A 77 1.34 -2.68 7.12
N ARG A 78 2.40 -3.03 6.42
CA ARG A 78 3.77 -2.90 6.90
C ARG A 78 4.54 -1.79 6.23
N GLU A 79 4.12 -1.39 5.05
CA GLU A 79 4.78 -0.33 4.29
C GLU A 79 3.80 0.77 3.90
N ILE A 80 4.30 1.98 3.92
CA ILE A 80 3.65 3.18 3.40
C ILE A 80 4.59 3.73 2.34
N GLY A 81 4.20 3.57 1.08
CA GLY A 81 4.96 4.01 -0.07
C GLY A 81 4.39 5.30 -0.69
N PHE A 82 5.29 6.08 -1.28
CA PHE A 82 4.99 7.31 -1.99
C PHE A 82 5.61 7.23 -3.38
N GLY A 83 4.79 7.01 -4.40
CA GLY A 83 5.22 7.05 -5.78
C GLY A 83 5.39 8.49 -6.25
N MET A 84 6.45 8.75 -7.01
CA MET A 84 6.86 10.10 -7.41
C MET A 84 7.02 10.23 -8.93
N ASN A 85 6.71 9.20 -9.69
CA ASN A 85 6.88 9.20 -11.14
C ASN A 85 5.63 9.72 -11.86
N ARG A 86 5.69 10.95 -12.36
CA ARG A 86 4.62 11.61 -13.11
C ARG A 86 4.35 11.00 -14.48
N ALA A 87 5.24 10.15 -14.99
CA ALA A 87 5.04 9.48 -16.27
C ALA A 87 4.06 8.30 -16.17
N ILE A 88 3.82 7.78 -14.97
CA ILE A 88 2.89 6.68 -14.72
C ILE A 88 1.55 7.28 -14.29
N THR A 89 0.49 6.92 -15.01
CA THR A 89 -0.89 7.33 -14.69
C THR A 89 -1.80 6.11 -14.73
N ARG A 90 -3.06 6.24 -14.31
CA ARG A 90 -4.05 5.15 -14.39
C ARG A 90 -4.36 4.75 -15.83
N GLU A 91 -4.16 5.64 -16.79
CA GLU A 91 -4.38 5.43 -18.22
C GLU A 91 -3.10 5.01 -18.97
N ARG A 92 -1.93 5.24 -18.34
CA ARG A 92 -0.64 4.93 -18.93
C ARG A 92 0.28 4.29 -17.89
N TYR A 93 0.30 2.99 -17.85
CA TYR A 93 1.13 2.19 -16.95
C TYR A 93 1.55 0.86 -17.59
N LEU A 94 2.52 0.21 -16.97
CA LEU A 94 2.89 -1.17 -17.27
C LEU A 94 2.10 -2.09 -16.34
N GLN A 95 1.75 -3.28 -16.82
CA GLN A 95 1.06 -4.31 -16.03
C GLN A 95 1.95 -4.96 -14.96
N ASP A 96 3.12 -4.44 -14.74
CA ASP A 96 4.06 -4.86 -13.71
C ASP A 96 3.85 -4.01 -12.46
N ILE A 97 3.55 -4.67 -11.33
CA ILE A 97 3.27 -4.00 -10.06
C ILE A 97 4.47 -3.20 -9.56
N THR A 98 5.69 -3.71 -9.78
CA THR A 98 6.91 -3.04 -9.33
C THR A 98 7.18 -1.74 -10.10
N ALA A 99 6.68 -1.63 -11.31
CA ALA A 99 6.68 -0.37 -12.05
C ALA A 99 5.54 0.55 -11.59
N PHE A 100 4.36 -0.04 -11.31
CA PHE A 100 3.16 0.72 -10.95
C PHE A 100 3.23 1.36 -9.56
N GLU A 101 3.91 0.76 -8.59
CA GLU A 101 4.08 1.33 -7.23
C GLU A 101 4.71 2.73 -7.24
N ARG A 102 5.34 3.13 -8.34
CA ARG A 102 5.91 4.48 -8.52
C ARG A 102 4.92 5.52 -9.05
N ILE A 103 3.65 5.13 -9.29
CA ILE A 103 2.59 6.07 -9.67
C ILE A 103 2.48 7.19 -8.64
N LEU A 104 2.28 8.42 -9.12
CA LEU A 104 2.19 9.59 -8.25
C LEU A 104 1.06 9.44 -7.22
N GLY A 105 1.40 9.45 -5.94
CA GLY A 105 0.46 9.22 -4.85
C GLY A 105 1.03 8.30 -3.78
N MET A 106 0.14 7.54 -3.14
CA MET A 106 0.51 6.60 -2.08
C MET A 106 0.13 5.18 -2.45
N HIS A 107 0.85 4.23 -1.86
CA HIS A 107 0.42 2.84 -1.75
C HIS A 107 0.68 2.32 -0.33
N PHE A 108 -0.01 1.25 0.03
CA PHE A 108 0.21 0.48 1.25
C PHE A 108 0.59 -0.94 0.87
N SER A 109 1.57 -1.54 1.55
CA SER A 109 1.92 -2.92 1.28
C SER A 109 1.63 -3.82 2.48
N LEU A 110 0.96 -4.94 2.21
CA LEU A 110 0.72 -6.00 3.18
C LEU A 110 1.91 -6.96 3.19
N GLY A 111 2.21 -7.50 4.36
CA GLY A 111 3.09 -8.66 4.47
C GLY A 111 4.55 -8.33 4.69
N GLU A 112 5.43 -8.64 3.75
CA GLU A 112 6.86 -8.67 3.99
C GLU A 112 7.44 -7.31 4.39
N LYS A 113 8.24 -7.35 5.46
CA LYS A 113 9.01 -6.22 5.92
C LYS A 113 10.22 -6.02 5.03
N HIS A 114 10.42 -4.81 4.53
CA HIS A 114 11.65 -4.48 3.83
C HIS A 114 12.87 -4.68 4.75
N SER A 115 13.92 -5.31 4.24
CA SER A 115 15.13 -5.69 5.01
C SER A 115 15.86 -4.51 5.68
N VAL A 116 15.59 -3.28 5.22
CA VAL A 116 16.13 -2.02 5.79
C VAL A 116 15.57 -1.75 7.19
N TYR A 117 14.37 -2.27 7.52
CA TYR A 117 13.72 -2.01 8.80
C TYR A 117 14.05 -3.09 9.82
N LYS A 118 14.96 -2.79 10.74
CA LYS A 118 15.22 -3.63 11.92
C LYS A 118 14.47 -2.99 13.10
N LYS A 119 13.38 -3.60 13.55
CA LYS A 119 12.70 -3.23 14.81
C LYS A 119 12.96 -4.29 15.87
N GLU A 120 13.42 -3.87 17.05
CA GLU A 120 13.51 -4.74 18.21
C GLU A 120 12.10 -5.20 18.63
N GLY A 121 11.95 -6.47 18.98
CA GLY A 121 10.71 -7.04 19.51
C GLY A 121 9.65 -7.45 18.48
N ILE A 122 9.82 -7.17 17.19
CA ILE A 122 9.00 -7.76 16.16
C ILE A 122 9.73 -8.99 15.63
N THR A 123 9.26 -10.16 16.02
CA THR A 123 9.72 -11.41 15.45
C THR A 123 9.56 -11.33 13.94
N THR A 124 10.68 -11.34 13.24
CA THR A 124 10.76 -11.40 11.78
C THR A 124 10.37 -12.81 11.34
N HIS A 125 9.08 -13.15 11.45
CA HIS A 125 8.60 -14.21 10.58
C HIS A 125 8.77 -13.68 9.16
N LYS A 126 9.52 -14.41 8.34
CA LYS A 126 9.51 -14.16 6.90
C LYS A 126 8.07 -14.28 6.45
N THR A 127 7.46 -13.15 6.18
CA THR A 127 6.16 -13.13 5.55
C THR A 127 6.32 -13.70 4.15
N LYS A 128 5.32 -14.43 3.67
CA LYS A 128 5.34 -15.02 2.33
C LYS A 128 4.78 -14.06 1.27
N PHE A 129 4.21 -12.94 1.73
CA PHE A 129 3.39 -12.06 0.90
C PHE A 129 3.95 -10.64 0.93
N HIS A 130 3.93 -10.01 -0.23
CA HIS A 130 4.07 -8.58 -0.40
C HIS A 130 2.99 -8.16 -1.39
N VAL A 131 1.98 -7.45 -0.91
CA VAL A 131 0.81 -7.09 -1.72
C VAL A 131 0.55 -5.60 -1.59
N ASP A 132 0.76 -4.88 -2.67
CA ASP A 132 0.53 -3.44 -2.75
C ASP A 132 -0.93 -3.13 -2.99
N LEU A 133 -1.44 -2.15 -2.26
CA LEU A 133 -2.78 -1.60 -2.34
C LEU A 133 -2.68 -0.12 -2.67
N PHE A 134 -3.37 0.32 -3.71
CA PHE A 134 -3.33 1.71 -4.19
C PHE A 134 -4.62 2.44 -3.79
N PRO A 135 -4.55 3.29 -2.76
CA PRO A 135 -5.70 4.07 -2.33
C PRO A 135 -5.94 5.28 -3.22
N LEU A 136 -7.21 5.73 -3.28
CA LEU A 136 -7.52 7.07 -3.71
C LEU A 136 -7.10 8.06 -2.62
N VAL A 137 -6.25 9.02 -2.97
CA VAL A 137 -5.72 10.00 -2.02
C VAL A 137 -5.94 11.41 -2.57
N ASP A 138 -6.70 12.21 -1.83
CA ASP A 138 -6.87 13.64 -2.13
C ASP A 138 -5.82 14.48 -1.42
N ARG A 139 -5.57 14.20 -0.14
CA ARG A 139 -4.63 14.94 0.71
C ARG A 139 -3.83 14.01 1.62
N VAL A 140 -2.57 14.40 1.85
CA VAL A 140 -1.73 13.75 2.88
C VAL A 140 -1.13 14.84 3.77
N PHE A 141 -1.21 14.59 5.08
CA PHE A 141 -0.58 15.44 6.09
C PHE A 141 0.50 14.64 6.81
N ALA A 142 1.66 15.26 7.01
CA ALA A 142 2.73 14.76 7.87
C ALA A 142 2.94 15.75 9.01
N ASP A 143 2.72 15.32 10.25
CA ASP A 143 2.81 16.17 11.46
C ASP A 143 2.02 17.49 11.35
N GLY A 144 0.83 17.43 10.73
CA GLY A 144 -0.04 18.58 10.51
C GLY A 144 0.31 19.45 9.29
N VAL A 145 1.40 19.15 8.59
CA VAL A 145 1.80 19.83 7.36
C VAL A 145 1.21 19.12 6.15
N LEU A 146 0.49 19.83 5.30
CA LEU A 146 -0.02 19.30 4.03
C LEU A 146 1.15 19.07 3.08
N ILE A 147 1.41 17.81 2.72
CA ILE A 147 2.54 17.40 1.87
C ILE A 147 2.13 16.92 0.49
N PHE A 148 0.87 16.56 0.31
CA PHE A 148 0.32 16.12 -0.97
C PHE A 148 -1.13 16.58 -1.10
N GLU A 149 -1.52 17.11 -2.25
CA GLU A 149 -2.89 17.48 -2.57
C GLU A 149 -3.14 17.38 -4.09
N ASN A 150 -4.30 16.81 -4.46
CA ASN A 150 -4.77 16.75 -5.85
C ASN A 150 -3.71 16.23 -6.84
N GLY A 151 -3.00 15.16 -6.48
CA GLY A 151 -2.00 14.55 -7.35
C GLY A 151 -0.65 15.31 -7.42
N GLN A 152 -0.35 16.19 -6.47
CA GLN A 152 0.89 16.94 -6.43
C GLN A 152 1.54 16.91 -5.03
N TYR A 153 2.84 16.72 -4.97
CA TYR A 153 3.62 16.96 -3.76
C TYR A 153 3.88 18.46 -3.60
N LEU A 154 3.74 18.94 -2.37
CA LEU A 154 3.86 20.37 -1.99
C LEU A 154 5.17 20.67 -1.23
N VAL A 155 6.02 19.69 -1.11
CA VAL A 155 7.33 19.76 -0.41
C VAL A 155 8.46 19.40 -1.34
#